data_b9cb5d8a61f4c9131b8395ba2d9e56d9
#
_entry.id   b9cb5d8a61f4c9131b8395ba2d9e56d9
#
_cell.length_a   1.000
_cell.length_b   1.000
_cell.length_c   1.000
_cell.angle_alpha   90.00
_cell.angle_beta   90.00
_cell.angle_gamma   90.00
#
_symmetry.space_group_name_H-M   'P 1'
#
loop_
_entity.id
_entity.type
_entity.pdbx_description
1 polymer ?
#
loop_
_entity_poly.entity_id
_entity_poly.type
_entity_poly.pdbx_seq_one_letter_code
_entity_poly.pdbx_strand_id
1 'polypeptide(L)'
;MAKTTPLPKPLAVGPGATAFQLAAVDPAATFGLKKKQALKEMEVWHPELLDLQTRLFAENRHSLLVVLQGMDTSGKDGTIKHVIGHFNPVDVRITSFKEPTPEEQRHGFLWRLRRALPGPGQVGIFNRSHYEDVLVAKVEALVPPAVIEKRYEEISKFEGDLQKGGATILKFCLHISWEEQRRRLHERLERADKIWKFSEHDLDVRAKWDQYMAAYSAALLRCSDPVPWYVIPADNKWVRDWAVTHLLLDALRGMDLKYPPPKVDVKAMKARLKAEVHVTQA
;
A
#
# COMPACT_ATOMS: atom_id res chain seq x y z
N MET A 1 -16.48 -7.96 -20.54
CA MET A 1 -15.23 -7.73 -19.75
C MET A 1 -14.42 -6.68 -20.48
N ALA A 2 -14.19 -5.51 -19.87
CA ALA A 2 -13.33 -4.49 -20.44
C ALA A 2 -11.90 -5.07 -20.53
N LYS A 3 -11.24 -4.92 -21.69
CA LYS A 3 -9.82 -5.28 -21.83
C LYS A 3 -9.01 -4.33 -20.94
N THR A 4 -8.50 -4.84 -19.81
CA THR A 4 -7.55 -4.09 -18.99
C THR A 4 -6.25 -3.94 -19.75
N THR A 5 -5.77 -2.71 -19.86
CA THR A 5 -4.44 -2.46 -20.42
C THR A 5 -3.40 -3.10 -19.49
N PRO A 6 -2.56 -4.01 -19.98
CA PRO A 6 -1.55 -4.62 -19.11
C PRO A 6 -0.60 -3.54 -18.59
N LEU A 7 -0.27 -3.60 -17.29
CA LEU A 7 0.73 -2.71 -16.72
C LEU A 7 2.09 -2.95 -17.39
N PRO A 8 2.83 -1.88 -17.74
CA PRO A 8 4.15 -2.03 -18.29
C PRO A 8 5.09 -2.73 -17.31
N LYS A 9 5.93 -3.65 -17.80
CA LYS A 9 6.93 -4.40 -17.03
C LYS A 9 7.88 -3.54 -16.15
N PRO A 10 8.18 -2.25 -16.45
CA PRO A 10 9.11 -1.44 -15.64
C PRO A 10 8.62 -1.11 -14.23
N LEU A 11 7.34 -1.32 -13.90
CA LEU A 11 6.80 -0.99 -12.57
C LEU A 11 7.20 -1.96 -11.46
N ALA A 12 7.68 -3.16 -11.78
CA ALA A 12 8.02 -4.17 -10.78
C ALA A 12 9.54 -4.35 -10.64
N VAL A 13 10.06 -4.28 -9.41
CA VAL A 13 11.38 -4.77 -9.02
C VAL A 13 11.13 -6.07 -8.26
N GLY A 14 11.44 -7.19 -8.87
CA GLY A 14 11.10 -8.53 -8.38
C GLY A 14 12.33 -9.39 -8.09
N PRO A 15 12.09 -10.65 -7.67
CA PRO A 15 13.14 -11.63 -7.45
C PRO A 15 14.08 -11.76 -8.66
N GLY A 16 15.38 -11.86 -8.39
CA GLY A 16 16.42 -11.97 -9.43
C GLY A 16 16.87 -10.63 -10.03
N ALA A 17 16.36 -9.49 -9.60
CA ALA A 17 16.89 -8.19 -9.97
C ALA A 17 18.33 -8.05 -9.45
N THR A 18 19.28 -7.76 -10.35
CA THR A 18 20.71 -7.60 -10.00
C THR A 18 21.14 -6.15 -9.89
N ALA A 19 20.36 -5.23 -10.47
CA ALA A 19 20.60 -3.79 -10.42
C ALA A 19 19.27 -3.04 -10.50
N PHE A 20 19.15 -1.96 -9.75
CA PHE A 20 18.03 -1.03 -9.82
C PHE A 20 18.44 0.35 -9.33
N GLN A 21 18.03 1.38 -10.07
CA GLN A 21 18.20 2.78 -9.68
C GLN A 21 16.87 3.51 -9.78
N LEU A 22 16.34 3.97 -8.66
CA LEU A 22 15.05 4.67 -8.61
C LEU A 22 15.10 5.98 -9.43
N ALA A 23 16.23 6.68 -9.41
CA ALA A 23 16.41 7.92 -10.18
C ALA A 23 16.33 7.73 -11.71
N ALA A 24 16.48 6.50 -12.21
CA ALA A 24 16.32 6.20 -13.65
C ALA A 24 14.85 5.94 -14.04
N VAL A 25 13.94 5.86 -13.11
CA VAL A 25 12.50 5.69 -13.38
C VAL A 25 11.84 7.05 -13.57
N ASP A 26 11.15 7.24 -14.69
CA ASP A 26 10.42 8.49 -14.94
C ASP A 26 9.20 8.62 -13.99
N PRO A 27 9.20 9.59 -13.04
CA PRO A 27 8.12 9.80 -12.10
C PRO A 27 6.86 10.42 -12.74
N ALA A 28 6.97 10.94 -13.96
CA ALA A 28 5.88 11.54 -14.73
C ALA A 28 5.28 10.58 -15.77
N ALA A 29 5.83 9.36 -15.90
CA ALA A 29 5.38 8.37 -16.88
C ALA A 29 3.87 8.14 -16.81
N THR A 30 3.21 8.17 -17.96
CA THR A 30 1.76 7.93 -18.08
C THR A 30 1.43 6.61 -18.77
N PHE A 31 2.44 5.85 -19.22
CA PHE A 31 2.29 4.59 -19.94
C PHE A 31 1.42 4.68 -21.21
N GLY A 32 1.35 5.89 -21.81
CA GLY A 32 0.49 6.15 -22.96
C GLY A 32 -1.00 6.31 -22.63
N LEU A 33 -1.36 6.27 -21.35
CA LEU A 33 -2.74 6.47 -20.91
C LEU A 33 -3.17 7.93 -21.02
N LYS A 34 -4.45 8.14 -21.34
CA LYS A 34 -5.09 9.43 -21.22
C LYS A 34 -5.89 9.50 -19.91
N LYS A 35 -5.83 10.63 -19.21
CA LYS A 35 -6.50 10.83 -17.91
C LYS A 35 -7.98 10.41 -17.93
N LYS A 36 -8.73 10.81 -18.98
CA LYS A 36 -10.16 10.47 -19.12
C LYS A 36 -10.39 8.96 -19.20
N GLN A 37 -9.51 8.22 -19.89
CA GLN A 37 -9.58 6.77 -20.01
C GLN A 37 -9.32 6.12 -18.63
N ALA A 38 -8.23 6.52 -17.95
CA ALA A 38 -7.87 5.98 -16.63
C ALA A 38 -8.99 6.19 -15.59
N LEU A 39 -9.59 7.38 -15.57
CA LEU A 39 -10.73 7.67 -14.67
C LEU A 39 -11.92 6.76 -14.96
N LYS A 40 -12.26 6.56 -16.26
CA LYS A 40 -13.36 5.67 -16.64
C LYS A 40 -13.08 4.20 -16.29
N GLU A 41 -11.86 3.74 -16.42
CA GLU A 41 -11.47 2.39 -16.00
C GLU A 41 -11.62 2.23 -14.47
N MET A 42 -11.17 3.20 -13.68
CA MET A 42 -11.31 3.17 -12.22
C MET A 42 -12.77 3.17 -11.77
N GLU A 43 -13.65 3.92 -12.43
CA GLU A 43 -15.11 3.90 -12.15
C GLU A 43 -15.70 2.47 -12.25
N VAL A 44 -15.21 1.67 -13.21
CA VAL A 44 -15.62 0.27 -13.37
C VAL A 44 -14.97 -0.64 -12.32
N TRP A 45 -13.73 -0.36 -11.93
CA TRP A 45 -12.95 -1.20 -11.02
C TRP A 45 -13.32 -1.03 -9.54
N HIS A 46 -13.78 0.16 -9.12
CA HIS A 46 -14.09 0.42 -7.71
C HIS A 46 -15.19 -0.50 -7.14
N PRO A 47 -16.33 -0.72 -7.84
CA PRO A 47 -17.31 -1.70 -7.37
C PRO A 47 -16.77 -3.13 -7.29
N GLU A 48 -15.89 -3.52 -8.22
CA GLU A 48 -15.26 -4.84 -8.23
C GLU A 48 -14.28 -5.01 -7.06
N LEU A 49 -13.50 -3.96 -6.74
CA LEU A 49 -12.63 -3.96 -5.55
C LEU A 49 -13.42 -4.20 -4.27
N LEU A 50 -14.58 -3.54 -4.13
CA LEU A 50 -15.46 -3.69 -2.98
C LEU A 50 -16.03 -5.12 -2.90
N ASP A 51 -16.46 -5.70 -4.02
CA ASP A 51 -16.98 -7.09 -4.07
C ASP A 51 -15.88 -8.10 -3.70
N LEU A 52 -14.68 -7.96 -4.26
CA LEU A 52 -13.56 -8.84 -3.95
C LEU A 52 -13.12 -8.72 -2.48
N GLN A 53 -13.11 -7.52 -1.91
CA GLN A 53 -12.84 -7.34 -0.47
C GLN A 53 -13.91 -8.02 0.37
N THR A 54 -15.19 -7.91 -0.01
CA THR A 54 -16.29 -8.59 0.69
C THR A 54 -16.12 -10.10 0.66
N ARG A 55 -15.66 -10.66 -0.45
CA ARG A 55 -15.34 -12.09 -0.54
C ARG A 55 -14.14 -12.48 0.31
N LEU A 56 -13.09 -11.65 0.34
CA LEU A 56 -11.92 -11.83 1.21
C LEU A 56 -12.35 -11.93 2.67
N PHE A 57 -13.19 -11.01 3.12
CA PHE A 57 -13.75 -11.02 4.46
C PHE A 57 -14.59 -12.27 4.73
N ALA A 58 -15.50 -12.60 3.81
CA ALA A 58 -16.42 -13.73 3.97
C ALA A 58 -15.71 -15.08 4.04
N GLU A 59 -14.65 -15.29 3.24
CA GLU A 59 -13.90 -16.56 3.28
C GLU A 59 -12.97 -16.67 4.48
N ASN A 60 -12.48 -15.54 5.02
CA ASN A 60 -11.71 -15.44 6.27
C ASN A 60 -10.49 -16.38 6.34
N ARG A 61 -9.74 -16.51 5.24
CA ARG A 61 -8.52 -17.35 5.14
C ARG A 61 -7.30 -16.56 4.73
N HIS A 62 -7.42 -15.73 3.71
CA HIS A 62 -6.36 -14.88 3.20
C HIS A 62 -6.39 -13.50 3.87
N SER A 63 -5.28 -12.79 3.81
CA SER A 63 -5.22 -11.37 4.16
C SER A 63 -4.45 -10.60 3.08
N LEU A 64 -4.73 -9.30 2.97
CA LEU A 64 -4.01 -8.40 2.08
C LEU A 64 -3.27 -7.34 2.91
N LEU A 65 -1.96 -7.25 2.75
CA LEU A 65 -1.14 -6.18 3.32
C LEU A 65 -0.63 -5.27 2.20
N VAL A 66 -0.96 -3.99 2.29
CA VAL A 66 -0.47 -2.94 1.38
C VAL A 66 0.53 -2.07 2.11
N VAL A 67 1.73 -1.95 1.58
CA VAL A 67 2.81 -1.09 2.09
C VAL A 67 2.98 0.11 1.18
N LEU A 68 2.80 1.31 1.71
CA LEU A 68 2.98 2.57 0.98
C LEU A 68 4.24 3.28 1.46
N GLN A 69 5.23 3.39 0.58
CA GLN A 69 6.47 4.12 0.79
C GLN A 69 6.67 5.20 -0.27
N GLY A 70 7.49 6.19 0.02
CA GLY A 70 7.86 7.28 -0.87
C GLY A 70 8.16 8.55 -0.09
N MET A 71 8.87 9.47 -0.75
CA MET A 71 9.24 10.77 -0.19
C MET A 71 8.03 11.56 0.31
N ASP A 72 8.26 12.56 1.13
CA ASP A 72 7.18 13.45 1.56
C ASP A 72 6.50 14.08 0.35
N THR A 73 5.19 14.28 0.47
CA THR A 73 4.31 14.72 -0.63
C THR A 73 4.13 13.76 -1.80
N SER A 74 4.77 12.56 -1.82
CA SER A 74 4.58 11.57 -2.90
C SER A 74 3.12 11.14 -3.09
N GLY A 75 2.30 11.29 -2.07
CA GLY A 75 0.85 11.09 -2.17
C GLY A 75 0.32 9.85 -1.44
N LYS A 76 1.04 9.34 -0.43
CA LYS A 76 0.60 8.21 0.41
C LYS A 76 -0.83 8.41 0.96
N ASP A 77 -1.09 9.54 1.64
CA ASP A 77 -2.45 9.88 2.13
C ASP A 77 -3.47 10.01 1.00
N GLY A 78 -3.03 10.52 -0.17
CA GLY A 78 -3.88 10.66 -1.35
C GLY A 78 -4.30 9.29 -1.90
N THR A 79 -3.38 8.32 -1.94
CA THR A 79 -3.67 6.94 -2.34
C THR A 79 -4.66 6.29 -1.36
N ILE A 80 -4.45 6.47 -0.06
CA ILE A 80 -5.40 5.99 0.94
C ILE A 80 -6.78 6.59 0.72
N LYS A 81 -6.88 7.90 0.52
CA LYS A 81 -8.16 8.59 0.32
C LYS A 81 -8.87 8.16 -0.97
N HIS A 82 -8.14 8.08 -2.09
CA HIS A 82 -8.74 7.98 -3.43
C HIS A 82 -8.74 6.55 -3.99
N VAL A 83 -8.02 5.61 -3.39
CA VAL A 83 -8.00 4.21 -3.79
C VAL A 83 -8.57 3.33 -2.67
N ILE A 84 -7.96 3.37 -1.48
CA ILE A 84 -8.39 2.55 -0.35
C ILE A 84 -9.78 2.99 0.17
N GLY A 85 -10.13 4.27 0.01
CA GLY A 85 -11.46 4.79 0.36
C GLY A 85 -12.63 4.15 -0.38
N HIS A 86 -12.39 3.32 -1.41
CA HIS A 86 -13.39 2.52 -2.10
C HIS A 86 -13.63 1.15 -1.47
N PHE A 87 -12.82 0.75 -0.50
CA PHE A 87 -13.06 -0.45 0.30
C PHE A 87 -14.10 -0.19 1.40
N ASN A 88 -14.74 -1.25 1.89
CA ASN A 88 -15.54 -1.17 3.11
C ASN A 88 -14.61 -0.90 4.31
N PRO A 89 -14.77 0.22 5.03
CA PRO A 89 -13.87 0.58 6.12
C PRO A 89 -13.89 -0.39 7.31
N VAL A 90 -14.93 -1.21 7.47
CA VAL A 90 -15.06 -2.15 8.59
C VAL A 90 -13.92 -3.17 8.61
N ASP A 91 -13.46 -3.60 7.43
CA ASP A 91 -12.47 -4.65 7.29
C ASP A 91 -11.10 -4.12 6.84
N VAL A 92 -10.89 -2.79 6.92
CA VAL A 92 -9.64 -2.13 6.57
C VAL A 92 -8.98 -1.56 7.81
N ARG A 93 -7.75 -1.98 8.08
CA ARG A 93 -6.93 -1.43 9.15
C ARG A 93 -5.81 -0.56 8.57
N ILE A 94 -5.90 0.75 8.78
CA ILE A 94 -4.86 1.70 8.35
C ILE A 94 -3.97 2.02 9.53
N THR A 95 -2.66 1.78 9.39
CA THR A 95 -1.66 2.12 10.39
C THR A 95 -0.63 3.07 9.78
N SER A 96 -0.49 4.26 10.38
CA SER A 96 0.53 5.24 10.01
C SER A 96 1.71 5.14 10.98
N PHE A 97 2.86 4.68 10.48
CA PHE A 97 4.06 4.58 11.29
C PHE A 97 4.79 5.93 11.33
N LYS A 98 4.91 6.46 12.53
CA LYS A 98 5.69 7.66 12.86
C LYS A 98 6.96 7.23 13.59
N GLU A 99 7.68 8.20 14.18
CA GLU A 99 8.78 7.90 15.09
C GLU A 99 8.36 6.88 16.15
N PRO A 100 9.23 5.90 16.46
CA PRO A 100 8.90 4.88 17.46
C PRO A 100 8.69 5.49 18.83
N THR A 101 7.64 5.07 19.52
CA THR A 101 7.40 5.43 20.93
C THR A 101 8.49 4.84 21.84
N PRO A 102 8.66 5.34 23.07
CA PRO A 102 9.60 4.76 24.04
C PRO A 102 9.38 3.27 24.32
N GLU A 103 8.14 2.78 24.23
CA GLU A 103 7.84 1.35 24.34
C GLU A 103 8.35 0.60 23.10
N GLU A 104 8.02 1.08 21.90
CA GLU A 104 8.43 0.46 20.63
C GLU A 104 9.97 0.39 20.49
N GLN A 105 10.69 1.39 21.01
CA GLN A 105 12.16 1.44 21.00
C GLN A 105 12.81 0.35 21.87
N ARG A 106 12.12 -0.20 22.89
CA ARG A 106 12.63 -1.31 23.72
C ARG A 106 12.55 -2.67 23.02
N HIS A 107 11.88 -2.73 21.87
CA HIS A 107 11.69 -3.93 21.09
C HIS A 107 12.45 -3.89 19.77
N GLY A 108 12.59 -5.03 19.10
CA GLY A 108 13.12 -5.10 17.75
C GLY A 108 12.22 -4.31 16.77
N PHE A 109 12.81 -3.71 15.74
CA PHE A 109 12.11 -2.78 14.83
C PHE A 109 10.85 -3.36 14.14
N LEU A 110 10.77 -4.69 14.00
CA LEU A 110 9.60 -5.37 13.45
C LEU A 110 8.47 -5.59 14.46
N TRP A 111 8.67 -5.33 15.76
CA TRP A 111 7.69 -5.63 16.79
C TRP A 111 6.38 -4.86 16.59
N ARG A 112 6.46 -3.55 16.39
CA ARG A 112 5.28 -2.69 16.19
C ARG A 112 4.49 -3.05 14.93
N LEU A 113 5.17 -3.55 13.89
CA LEU A 113 4.52 -3.99 12.66
C LEU A 113 3.75 -5.30 12.87
N ARG A 114 4.34 -6.25 13.61
CA ARG A 114 3.65 -7.52 13.95
C ARG A 114 2.31 -7.29 14.64
N ARG A 115 2.21 -6.25 15.48
CA ARG A 115 0.97 -5.86 16.18
C ARG A 115 -0.05 -5.17 15.26
N ALA A 116 0.38 -4.66 14.13
CA ALA A 116 -0.44 -3.94 13.17
C ALA A 116 -0.86 -4.79 11.95
N LEU A 117 -0.39 -6.04 11.86
CA LEU A 117 -0.72 -6.94 10.75
C LEU A 117 -2.22 -7.18 10.65
N PRO A 118 -2.75 -7.29 9.41
CA PRO A 118 -4.12 -7.74 9.20
C PRO A 118 -4.27 -9.21 9.57
N GLY A 119 -5.38 -9.56 10.20
CA GLY A 119 -5.79 -10.94 10.37
C GLY A 119 -6.43 -11.52 9.11
N PRO A 120 -6.81 -12.82 9.11
CA PRO A 120 -7.57 -13.42 8.03
C PRO A 120 -8.84 -12.60 7.71
N GLY A 121 -9.16 -12.46 6.43
CA GLY A 121 -10.29 -11.67 5.96
C GLY A 121 -10.06 -10.16 5.92
N GLN A 122 -8.95 -9.65 6.44
CA GLN A 122 -8.70 -8.22 6.58
C GLN A 122 -7.74 -7.66 5.53
N VAL A 123 -7.87 -6.36 5.29
CA VAL A 123 -6.94 -5.54 4.50
C VAL A 123 -6.17 -4.62 5.45
N GLY A 124 -4.85 -4.78 5.53
CA GLY A 124 -3.95 -3.90 6.27
C GLY A 124 -3.28 -2.89 5.34
N ILE A 125 -3.26 -1.62 5.72
CA ILE A 125 -2.59 -0.54 4.99
C ILE A 125 -1.53 0.06 5.88
N PHE A 126 -0.27 -0.07 5.50
CA PHE A 126 0.86 0.57 6.18
C PHE A 126 1.21 1.87 5.44
N ASN A 127 0.90 3.01 6.06
CA ASN A 127 1.37 4.33 5.62
C ASN A 127 2.73 4.60 6.26
N ARG A 128 3.80 4.49 5.47
CA ARG A 128 5.17 4.15 5.91
C ARG A 128 5.21 2.75 6.53
N SER A 129 6.37 2.24 6.89
CA SER A 129 6.48 0.87 7.39
C SER A 129 7.84 0.60 8.05
N HIS A 130 8.20 -0.67 8.20
CA HIS A 130 9.53 -1.14 8.58
C HIS A 130 10.65 -0.66 7.65
N TYR A 131 10.33 -0.17 6.47
CA TYR A 131 11.32 0.37 5.56
C TYR A 131 11.89 1.71 6.03
N GLU A 132 11.22 2.45 6.94
CA GLU A 132 11.84 3.63 7.60
C GLU A 132 13.14 3.24 8.32
N ASP A 133 13.21 2.01 8.83
CA ASP A 133 14.36 1.47 9.55
C ASP A 133 15.57 1.11 8.66
N VAL A 134 15.41 1.19 7.34
CA VAL A 134 16.50 1.05 6.34
C VAL A 134 16.58 2.25 5.38
N LEU A 135 15.60 3.15 5.41
CA LEU A 135 15.57 4.39 4.64
C LEU A 135 16.05 5.55 5.51
N VAL A 136 15.23 6.02 6.42
CA VAL A 136 15.57 7.11 7.34
C VAL A 136 16.75 6.74 8.21
N ALA A 137 16.76 5.54 8.79
CA ALA A 137 17.84 5.10 9.65
C ALA A 137 19.20 5.06 8.93
N LYS A 138 19.22 4.81 7.61
CA LYS A 138 20.44 4.86 6.80
C LYS A 138 20.87 6.28 6.49
N VAL A 139 19.95 7.12 6.01
CA VAL A 139 20.25 8.50 5.58
C VAL A 139 20.61 9.38 6.76
N GLU A 140 19.94 9.21 7.90
CA GLU A 140 20.20 9.97 9.13
C GLU A 140 21.28 9.31 10.01
N ALA A 141 21.94 8.24 9.54
CA ALA A 141 22.98 7.50 10.27
C ALA A 141 22.57 7.12 11.70
N LEU A 142 21.30 6.73 11.91
CA LEU A 142 20.76 6.40 13.23
C LEU A 142 21.33 5.07 13.78
N VAL A 143 21.86 4.22 12.91
CA VAL A 143 22.50 2.95 13.25
C VAL A 143 23.70 2.70 12.34
N PRO A 144 24.69 1.88 12.76
CA PRO A 144 25.82 1.51 11.91
C PRO A 144 25.41 0.85 10.61
N PRO A 145 26.17 1.02 9.49
CA PRO A 145 25.85 0.40 8.20
C PRO A 145 25.65 -1.12 8.26
N ALA A 146 26.42 -1.84 9.07
CA ALA A 146 26.28 -3.29 9.24
C ALA A 146 24.91 -3.69 9.80
N VAL A 147 24.27 -2.83 10.62
CA VAL A 147 22.92 -3.06 11.14
C VAL A 147 21.89 -2.88 10.01
N ILE A 148 22.08 -1.89 9.12
CA ILE A 148 21.22 -1.70 7.96
C ILE A 148 21.24 -2.92 7.05
N GLU A 149 22.43 -3.47 6.75
CA GLU A 149 22.57 -4.67 5.91
C GLU A 149 21.81 -5.87 6.50
N LYS A 150 21.93 -6.09 7.79
CA LYS A 150 21.20 -7.14 8.51
C LYS A 150 19.68 -6.92 8.48
N ARG A 151 19.23 -5.66 8.60
CA ARG A 151 17.79 -5.33 8.53
C ARG A 151 17.17 -5.65 7.17
N TYR A 152 17.87 -5.53 6.04
CA TYR A 152 17.36 -5.96 4.75
C TYR A 152 17.04 -7.46 4.76
N GLU A 153 17.90 -8.29 5.30
CA GLU A 153 17.69 -9.74 5.41
C GLU A 153 16.52 -10.08 6.35
N GLU A 154 16.44 -9.39 7.50
CA GLU A 154 15.34 -9.57 8.45
C GLU A 154 13.98 -9.15 7.86
N ILE A 155 13.94 -8.10 7.03
CA ILE A 155 12.74 -7.64 6.31
C ILE A 155 12.29 -8.70 5.29
N SER A 156 13.21 -9.17 4.43
CA SER A 156 12.89 -10.18 3.42
C SER A 156 12.39 -11.48 4.06
N LYS A 157 13.01 -11.91 5.14
CA LYS A 157 12.55 -13.06 5.91
C LYS A 157 11.16 -12.83 6.51
N PHE A 158 10.93 -11.67 7.12
CA PHE A 158 9.64 -11.32 7.73
C PHE A 158 8.51 -11.34 6.70
N GLU A 159 8.72 -10.73 5.54
CA GLU A 159 7.73 -10.72 4.46
C GLU A 159 7.49 -12.13 3.88
N GLY A 160 8.56 -12.92 3.71
CA GLY A 160 8.44 -14.32 3.27
C GLY A 160 7.67 -15.19 4.27
N ASP A 161 7.86 -14.98 5.56
CA ASP A 161 7.11 -15.69 6.60
C ASP A 161 5.62 -15.31 6.59
N LEU A 162 5.29 -14.03 6.32
CA LEU A 162 3.91 -13.58 6.16
C LEU A 162 3.23 -14.21 4.93
N GLN A 163 3.93 -14.29 3.79
CA GLN A 163 3.40 -14.96 2.60
C GLN A 163 3.11 -16.45 2.84
N LYS A 164 4.03 -17.15 3.50
CA LYS A 164 3.82 -18.56 3.90
C LYS A 164 2.63 -18.72 4.84
N GLY A 165 2.33 -17.69 5.63
CA GLY A 165 1.15 -17.61 6.51
C GLY A 165 -0.16 -17.25 5.79
N GLY A 166 -0.16 -17.12 4.46
CA GLY A 166 -1.36 -16.82 3.66
C GLY A 166 -1.64 -15.34 3.43
N ALA A 167 -0.70 -14.45 3.78
CA ALA A 167 -0.81 -13.03 3.48
C ALA A 167 -0.35 -12.73 2.05
N THR A 168 -1.14 -11.99 1.28
CA THR A 168 -0.67 -11.35 0.05
C THR A 168 -0.14 -9.96 0.40
N ILE A 169 1.07 -9.65 -0.06
CA ILE A 169 1.73 -8.37 0.24
C ILE A 169 1.95 -7.59 -1.05
N LEU A 170 1.47 -6.35 -1.08
CA LEU A 170 1.74 -5.39 -2.15
C LEU A 170 2.57 -4.24 -1.61
N LYS A 171 3.74 -4.02 -2.19
CA LYS A 171 4.65 -2.94 -1.80
C LYS A 171 4.70 -1.89 -2.89
N PHE A 172 4.31 -0.66 -2.56
CA PHE A 172 4.29 0.47 -3.48
C PHE A 172 5.30 1.53 -3.07
N CYS A 173 6.27 1.80 -3.94
CA CYS A 173 7.14 2.96 -3.86
C CYS A 173 6.54 4.07 -4.73
N LEU A 174 5.93 5.08 -4.11
CA LEU A 174 5.36 6.22 -4.82
C LEU A 174 6.49 7.18 -5.18
N HIS A 175 6.92 7.13 -6.44
CA HIS A 175 8.05 7.89 -6.94
C HIS A 175 7.60 9.24 -7.51
N ILE A 176 8.14 10.31 -6.93
CA ILE A 176 7.85 11.70 -7.29
C ILE A 176 9.14 12.39 -7.73
N SER A 177 9.07 13.33 -8.67
CA SER A 177 10.22 14.14 -9.06
C SER A 177 10.56 15.19 -8.00
N TRP A 178 11.80 15.67 -8.05
CA TRP A 178 12.27 16.78 -7.23
C TRP A 178 11.42 18.04 -7.44
N GLU A 179 11.09 18.36 -8.69
CA GLU A 179 10.32 19.53 -9.07
C GLU A 179 8.88 19.43 -8.57
N GLU A 180 8.24 18.27 -8.77
CA GLU A 180 6.87 18.06 -8.31
C GLU A 180 6.78 18.05 -6.79
N GLN A 181 7.77 17.51 -6.07
CA GLN A 181 7.83 17.62 -4.62
C GLN A 181 7.88 19.08 -4.18
N ARG A 182 8.76 19.90 -4.77
CA ARG A 182 8.85 21.33 -4.49
C ARG A 182 7.52 22.04 -4.71
N ARG A 183 6.88 21.76 -5.84
CA ARG A 183 5.57 22.34 -6.19
C ARG A 183 4.51 21.99 -5.14
N ARG A 184 4.49 20.72 -4.69
CA ARG A 184 3.51 20.26 -3.68
C ARG A 184 3.79 20.82 -2.28
N LEU A 185 5.06 21.01 -1.91
CA LEU A 185 5.41 21.68 -0.65
C LEU A 185 4.98 23.14 -0.68
N HIS A 186 5.23 23.84 -1.79
CA HIS A 186 4.76 25.22 -1.99
C HIS A 186 3.23 25.31 -1.90
N GLU A 187 2.51 24.42 -2.61
CA GLU A 187 1.02 24.33 -2.51
C GLU A 187 0.53 24.12 -1.06
N ARG A 188 1.31 23.42 -0.21
CA ARG A 188 0.94 23.26 1.21
C ARG A 188 1.01 24.57 1.96
N LEU A 189 2.02 25.38 1.72
CA LEU A 189 2.20 26.69 2.39
C LEU A 189 1.14 27.70 1.98
N GLU A 190 0.65 27.62 0.76
CA GLU A 190 -0.37 28.55 0.24
C GLU A 190 -1.81 28.16 0.67
N ARG A 191 -2.04 26.93 1.09
CA ARG A 191 -3.37 26.43 1.38
C ARG A 191 -3.64 26.35 2.88
N ALA A 192 -4.61 27.13 3.38
CA ALA A 192 -5.01 27.14 4.79
C ALA A 192 -5.41 25.77 5.34
N ASP A 193 -6.01 24.91 4.51
CA ASP A 193 -6.40 23.53 4.87
C ASP A 193 -5.24 22.53 4.85
N LYS A 194 -4.04 22.96 4.42
CA LYS A 194 -2.86 22.08 4.31
C LYS A 194 -1.62 22.57 5.04
N ILE A 195 -1.53 23.84 5.40
CA ILE A 195 -0.33 24.46 6.01
C ILE A 195 0.08 23.74 7.31
N TRP A 196 -0.89 23.24 8.06
CA TRP A 196 -0.65 22.49 9.29
C TRP A 196 0.11 21.16 9.08
N LYS A 197 0.22 20.69 7.84
CA LYS A 197 1.00 19.49 7.46
C LYS A 197 2.44 19.81 7.09
N PHE A 198 2.79 21.09 6.96
CA PHE A 198 4.14 21.48 6.60
C PHE A 198 5.04 21.44 7.83
N SER A 199 6.23 20.88 7.67
CA SER A 199 7.28 20.86 8.68
C SER A 199 8.58 21.39 8.07
N GLU A 200 9.37 22.14 8.84
CA GLU A 200 10.72 22.53 8.41
C GLU A 200 11.58 21.30 8.10
N HIS A 201 11.37 20.22 8.82
CA HIS A 201 12.01 18.92 8.56
C HIS A 201 11.75 18.39 7.14
N ASP A 202 10.63 18.73 6.48
CA ASP A 202 10.40 18.38 5.08
C ASP A 202 11.50 18.97 4.15
N LEU A 203 12.05 20.13 4.51
CA LEU A 203 13.14 20.77 3.76
C LEU A 203 14.49 20.10 4.05
N ASP A 204 14.76 19.68 5.29
CA ASP A 204 15.98 18.95 5.66
C ASP A 204 16.05 17.60 4.95
N VAL A 205 14.94 16.86 4.93
CA VAL A 205 14.82 15.61 4.16
C VAL A 205 15.03 15.86 2.67
N ARG A 206 14.45 16.94 2.13
CA ARG A 206 14.64 17.33 0.74
C ARG A 206 16.08 17.67 0.41
N ALA A 207 16.83 18.31 1.30
CA ALA A 207 18.26 18.61 1.10
C ALA A 207 19.12 17.34 0.94
N LYS A 208 18.66 16.19 1.45
CA LYS A 208 19.31 14.88 1.34
C LYS A 208 18.73 14.02 0.21
N TRP A 209 18.11 14.62 -0.82
CA TRP A 209 17.38 13.92 -1.87
C TRP A 209 18.14 12.74 -2.48
N ASP A 210 19.38 12.98 -2.93
CA ASP A 210 20.19 11.94 -3.59
C ASP A 210 20.51 10.78 -2.66
N GLN A 211 20.72 11.07 -1.36
CA GLN A 211 20.93 10.05 -0.35
C GLN A 211 19.67 9.19 -0.17
N TYR A 212 18.48 9.81 -0.16
CA TYR A 212 17.21 9.09 -0.12
C TYR A 212 16.98 8.28 -1.39
N MET A 213 17.28 8.80 -2.59
CA MET A 213 17.15 8.05 -3.85
C MET A 213 18.08 6.83 -3.87
N ALA A 214 19.29 6.95 -3.35
CA ALA A 214 20.21 5.83 -3.18
C ALA A 214 19.70 4.81 -2.14
N ALA A 215 19.17 5.28 -1.01
CA ALA A 215 18.61 4.43 0.04
C ALA A 215 17.37 3.66 -0.46
N TYR A 216 16.46 4.33 -1.16
CA TYR A 216 15.31 3.68 -1.83
C TYR A 216 15.77 2.64 -2.84
N SER A 217 16.72 2.98 -3.72
CA SER A 217 17.25 2.04 -4.71
C SER A 217 17.80 0.77 -4.05
N ALA A 218 18.55 0.92 -2.96
CA ALA A 218 19.08 -0.21 -2.20
C ALA A 218 17.95 -1.04 -1.55
N ALA A 219 16.98 -0.40 -0.91
CA ALA A 219 15.88 -1.09 -0.25
C ALA A 219 14.99 -1.85 -1.25
N LEU A 220 14.68 -1.22 -2.40
CA LEU A 220 13.88 -1.84 -3.46
C LEU A 220 14.60 -3.05 -4.06
N LEU A 221 15.92 -2.95 -4.27
CA LEU A 221 16.71 -4.05 -4.80
C LEU A 221 16.88 -5.18 -3.80
N ARG A 222 17.29 -4.86 -2.55
CA ARG A 222 17.65 -5.85 -1.53
C ARG A 222 16.44 -6.57 -0.93
N CYS A 223 15.27 -5.93 -0.96
CA CYS A 223 14.03 -6.47 -0.40
C CYS A 223 12.97 -6.73 -1.48
N SER A 224 13.37 -7.11 -2.70
CA SER A 224 12.45 -7.47 -3.79
C SER A 224 12.16 -8.98 -3.86
N ASP A 225 12.83 -9.76 -3.05
CA ASP A 225 12.67 -11.21 -2.92
C ASP A 225 12.33 -11.56 -1.46
N PRO A 226 11.27 -12.35 -1.18
CA PRO A 226 10.33 -12.98 -2.13
C PRO A 226 9.17 -12.06 -2.60
N VAL A 227 9.01 -10.87 -2.03
CA VAL A 227 7.90 -9.95 -2.34
C VAL A 227 8.39 -8.81 -3.23
N PRO A 228 7.87 -8.68 -4.47
CA PRO A 228 8.30 -7.61 -5.37
C PRO A 228 7.86 -6.23 -4.88
N TRP A 229 8.63 -5.20 -5.26
CA TRP A 229 8.24 -3.81 -5.17
C TRP A 229 7.62 -3.34 -6.49
N TYR A 230 6.59 -2.51 -6.38
CA TYR A 230 6.03 -1.77 -7.50
C TYR A 230 6.42 -0.30 -7.37
N VAL A 231 7.16 0.21 -8.35
CA VAL A 231 7.52 1.64 -8.44
C VAL A 231 6.42 2.35 -9.21
N ILE A 232 5.71 3.24 -8.53
CA ILE A 232 4.54 3.91 -9.06
C ILE A 232 4.88 5.36 -9.40
N PRO A 233 4.86 5.78 -10.67
CA PRO A 233 4.97 7.18 -11.06
C PRO A 233 3.89 8.02 -10.36
N ALA A 234 4.30 9.06 -9.63
CA ALA A 234 3.40 9.77 -8.73
C ALA A 234 3.32 11.28 -8.98
N ASP A 235 4.00 11.82 -9.98
CA ASP A 235 3.83 13.22 -10.40
C ASP A 235 2.40 13.46 -10.86
N ASN A 236 1.85 12.55 -11.65
CA ASN A 236 0.46 12.55 -12.05
C ASN A 236 -0.40 11.77 -11.04
N LYS A 237 -1.16 12.47 -10.20
CA LYS A 237 -2.01 11.82 -9.17
C LYS A 237 -2.94 10.76 -9.75
N TRP A 238 -3.52 11.02 -10.94
CA TRP A 238 -4.42 10.08 -11.60
C TRP A 238 -3.72 8.81 -12.10
N VAL A 239 -2.43 8.88 -12.51
CA VAL A 239 -1.62 7.72 -12.89
C VAL A 239 -1.34 6.86 -11.66
N ARG A 240 -0.93 7.51 -10.56
CA ARG A 240 -0.69 6.85 -9.29
C ARG A 240 -1.92 6.07 -8.84
N ASP A 241 -3.08 6.74 -8.81
CA ASP A 241 -4.33 6.14 -8.32
C ASP A 241 -4.77 4.99 -9.25
N TRP A 242 -4.66 5.16 -10.56
CA TRP A 242 -4.96 4.13 -11.55
C TRP A 242 -4.05 2.91 -11.39
N ALA A 243 -2.73 3.11 -11.29
CA ALA A 243 -1.76 2.02 -11.18
C ALA A 243 -1.94 1.21 -9.89
N VAL A 244 -2.14 1.90 -8.76
CA VAL A 244 -2.38 1.23 -7.48
C VAL A 244 -3.71 0.48 -7.49
N THR A 245 -4.79 1.08 -8.02
CA THR A 245 -6.10 0.41 -8.16
C THR A 245 -6.00 -0.85 -9.00
N HIS A 246 -5.30 -0.78 -10.14
CA HIS A 246 -5.10 -1.91 -11.03
C HIS A 246 -4.36 -3.06 -10.34
N LEU A 247 -3.23 -2.77 -9.67
CA LEU A 247 -2.43 -3.78 -8.96
C LEU A 247 -3.17 -4.42 -7.79
N LEU A 248 -3.97 -3.64 -7.07
CA LEU A 248 -4.86 -4.17 -6.01
C LEU A 248 -5.89 -5.14 -6.60
N LEU A 249 -6.51 -4.74 -7.70
CA LEU A 249 -7.52 -5.55 -8.38
C LEU A 249 -6.92 -6.87 -8.89
N ASP A 250 -5.76 -6.80 -9.54
CA ASP A 250 -5.06 -8.00 -10.04
C ASP A 250 -4.68 -8.96 -8.89
N ALA A 251 -4.19 -8.43 -7.79
CA ALA A 251 -3.85 -9.24 -6.61
C ALA A 251 -5.08 -9.92 -6.01
N LEU A 252 -6.19 -9.18 -5.83
CA LEU A 252 -7.44 -9.75 -5.29
C LEU A 252 -8.06 -10.78 -6.23
N ARG A 253 -8.02 -10.56 -7.54
CA ARG A 253 -8.46 -11.55 -8.54
C ARG A 253 -7.61 -12.82 -8.49
N GLY A 254 -6.30 -12.68 -8.29
CA GLY A 254 -5.37 -13.80 -8.19
C GLY A 254 -5.58 -14.69 -6.96
N MET A 255 -6.30 -14.22 -5.93
CA MET A 255 -6.61 -15.02 -4.72
C MET A 255 -7.77 -16.03 -4.93
N ASP A 256 -8.48 -16.01 -6.06
CA ASP A 256 -9.68 -16.86 -6.34
C ASP A 256 -10.73 -16.83 -5.21
N LEU A 257 -11.02 -15.63 -4.69
CA LEU A 257 -11.90 -15.39 -3.55
C LEU A 257 -13.35 -15.79 -3.85
N LYS A 258 -13.96 -16.56 -2.94
CA LYS A 258 -15.33 -17.07 -3.07
C LYS A 258 -16.11 -16.87 -1.79
N TYR A 259 -17.41 -16.62 -1.91
CA TYR A 259 -18.29 -16.69 -0.75
C TYR A 259 -18.33 -18.14 -0.23
N PRO A 260 -18.21 -18.35 1.09
CA PRO A 260 -18.36 -19.67 1.67
C PRO A 260 -19.80 -20.21 1.44
N PRO A 261 -19.99 -21.52 1.37
CA PRO A 261 -21.32 -22.08 1.30
C PRO A 261 -22.14 -21.71 2.55
N PRO A 262 -23.46 -21.53 2.43
CA PRO A 262 -24.31 -21.21 3.56
C PRO A 262 -24.24 -22.31 4.62
N LYS A 263 -24.15 -21.90 5.91
CA LYS A 263 -24.11 -22.81 7.06
C LYS A 263 -25.51 -23.26 7.53
N VAL A 264 -26.55 -22.86 6.83
CA VAL A 264 -27.95 -23.14 7.16
C VAL A 264 -28.69 -23.71 5.96
N ASP A 265 -29.76 -24.47 6.20
CA ASP A 265 -30.70 -24.82 5.13
C ASP A 265 -31.48 -23.57 4.71
N VAL A 266 -31.07 -22.99 3.59
CA VAL A 266 -31.64 -21.74 3.05
C VAL A 266 -33.14 -21.90 2.75
N LYS A 267 -33.60 -23.10 2.28
CA LYS A 267 -35.00 -23.35 1.97
C LYS A 267 -35.84 -23.38 3.26
N ALA A 268 -35.38 -24.08 4.28
CA ALA A 268 -36.04 -24.13 5.59
C ALA A 268 -36.08 -22.76 6.25
N MET A 269 -34.97 -21.98 6.22
CA MET A 269 -34.94 -20.63 6.77
C MET A 269 -35.87 -19.64 6.04
N LYS A 270 -35.93 -19.72 4.71
CA LYS A 270 -36.90 -18.93 3.93
C LYS A 270 -38.34 -19.26 4.27
N ALA A 271 -38.66 -20.53 4.45
CA ALA A 271 -40.02 -20.98 4.86
C ALA A 271 -40.36 -20.47 6.25
N ARG A 272 -39.44 -20.56 7.22
CA ARG A 272 -39.61 -20.05 8.58
C ARG A 272 -39.86 -18.54 8.61
N LEU A 273 -39.02 -17.74 7.92
CA LEU A 273 -39.18 -16.28 7.83
C LEU A 273 -40.55 -15.89 7.21
N LYS A 274 -41.02 -16.65 6.22
CA LYS A 274 -42.33 -16.40 5.59
C LYS A 274 -43.49 -16.69 6.54
N ALA A 275 -43.33 -17.63 7.49
CA ALA A 275 -44.35 -18.00 8.48
C ALA A 275 -44.33 -17.11 9.75
N GLU A 276 -43.30 -16.27 9.93
CA GLU A 276 -43.24 -15.32 11.05
C GLU A 276 -44.34 -14.27 10.96
N VAL A 277 -45.14 -14.11 12.01
CA VAL A 277 -46.12 -13.04 12.15
C VAL A 277 -45.67 -12.12 13.28
N HIS A 278 -45.47 -10.85 12.99
CA HIS A 278 -45.19 -9.86 14.05
C HIS A 278 -46.44 -9.58 14.86
N VAL A 279 -46.50 -10.09 16.09
CA VAL A 279 -47.58 -9.75 17.03
C VAL A 279 -47.21 -8.44 17.71
N THR A 280 -47.84 -7.34 17.31
CA THR A 280 -47.74 -6.06 18.03
C THR A 280 -48.49 -6.25 19.37
N GLN A 281 -47.79 -6.24 20.49
CA GLN A 281 -48.46 -6.12 21.78
C GLN A 281 -49.10 -4.73 21.84
N ALA A 282 -50.43 -4.72 21.99
CA ALA A 282 -51.24 -3.51 22.17
C ALA A 282 -51.03 -2.92 23.57
#